data_42c36c2ef3c596897cb13c01df878ed8
#
_entry.id   42c36c2ef3c596897cb13c01df878ed8
#
_cell.length_a   1.000
_cell.length_b   1.000
_cell.length_c   1.000
_cell.angle_alpha   90.00
_cell.angle_beta   90.00
_cell.angle_gamma   90.00
#
_symmetry.space_group_name_H-M   'P 1'
#
loop_
_entity.id
_entity.type
_entity.pdbx_description
1 polymer ?
#
loop_
_entity_poly.entity_id
_entity_poly.type
_entity_poly.pdbx_seq_one_letter_code
_entity_poly.pdbx_strand_id
1 'polypeptide(L)'
;MQKEQVSFCIDIGTTSLKAALISECGFVFKSTVVRFSSKEIQNPFEIANCWKNAFFEAGKNLKVSNYDLVAICISGNGPTLTSVCNNKTFTLLWNNNSFSVKNPIQTKSIFIPRLLLLKENFPEIWQNSEFILSGPEFLIYELTNSKVTILPENRFIQAYWQKEELLEYEISDKLLPDYVPLGYKAGFVKSENLEKLNISGSKKIPVFCGGPDFITALIGTNTLSVGKICDRSGSSEGINLCTDKPIQKEGFRNLPSVIPELFNTSYLLPDTGTRFTQWKNSSEWKNKPYEACINFLLENKNDKGYKIIFEIANEVKSAFEKIIEQQKLLTNQNDISIICTGGQAKNPSWMQFKSDITKLQLCVTNCPDAELMGNAIIANTQLKNYSSIKEAADKMVICDKKYLPQK
;
A
#
# COMPACT_ATOMS: atom_id res chain seq x y z
N MET A 1 4.32 27.16 -22.95
CA MET A 1 4.01 27.04 -21.51
C MET A 1 4.97 26.06 -20.88
N GLN A 2 5.53 26.39 -19.73
CA GLN A 2 6.37 25.48 -18.95
C GLN A 2 5.49 24.32 -18.44
N LYS A 3 5.99 23.07 -18.57
CA LYS A 3 5.26 21.91 -18.10
C LYS A 3 5.30 21.85 -16.56
N GLU A 4 4.18 21.44 -15.94
CA GLU A 4 4.10 21.22 -14.50
C GLU A 4 4.99 20.07 -14.07
N GLN A 5 5.78 20.29 -13.01
CA GLN A 5 6.65 19.27 -12.44
C GLN A 5 5.85 18.30 -11.59
N VAL A 6 6.02 17.00 -11.85
CA VAL A 6 5.28 15.94 -11.17
C VAL A 6 6.14 14.72 -10.88
N SER A 7 5.87 14.07 -9.78
CA SER A 7 6.28 12.69 -9.51
C SER A 7 5.22 11.72 -10.03
N PHE A 8 5.64 10.66 -10.71
CA PHE A 8 4.78 9.55 -11.13
C PHE A 8 4.79 8.48 -10.06
N CYS A 9 3.73 8.44 -9.27
CA CYS A 9 3.58 7.59 -8.10
C CYS A 9 2.80 6.34 -8.46
N ILE A 10 3.32 5.17 -8.12
CA ILE A 10 2.80 3.85 -8.49
C ILE A 10 2.61 3.00 -7.25
N ASP A 11 1.44 2.34 -7.15
CA ASP A 11 1.18 1.33 -6.13
C ASP A 11 0.65 0.05 -6.78
N ILE A 12 1.39 -1.06 -6.59
CA ILE A 12 1.03 -2.37 -7.12
C ILE A 12 0.18 -3.10 -6.09
N GLY A 13 -1.12 -3.12 -6.30
CA GLY A 13 -2.05 -3.92 -5.50
C GLY A 13 -2.18 -5.36 -6.00
N THR A 14 -3.03 -6.14 -5.36
CA THR A 14 -3.29 -7.55 -5.72
C THR A 14 -4.12 -7.68 -7.01
N THR A 15 -5.03 -6.73 -7.26
CA THR A 15 -6.00 -6.79 -8.36
C THR A 15 -5.89 -5.65 -9.35
N SER A 16 -5.04 -4.69 -9.06
CA SER A 16 -4.86 -3.49 -9.88
C SER A 16 -3.56 -2.77 -9.55
N LEU A 17 -3.06 -2.02 -10.52
CA LEU A 17 -2.04 -1.00 -10.32
C LEU A 17 -2.75 0.35 -10.22
N LYS A 18 -2.46 1.10 -9.16
CA LYS A 18 -2.88 2.48 -8.99
C LYS A 18 -1.74 3.41 -9.37
N ALA A 19 -2.06 4.54 -9.96
CA ALA A 19 -1.05 5.53 -10.33
C ALA A 19 -1.58 6.95 -10.24
N ALA A 20 -0.69 7.91 -9.92
CA ALA A 20 -1.02 9.33 -9.91
C ALA A 20 0.18 10.20 -10.33
N LEU A 21 -0.13 11.39 -10.84
CA LEU A 21 0.80 12.48 -11.05
C LEU A 21 0.59 13.50 -9.94
N ILE A 22 1.59 13.66 -9.09
CA ILE A 22 1.51 14.49 -7.88
C ILE A 22 2.64 15.51 -7.90
N SER A 23 2.32 16.78 -7.64
CA SER A 23 3.30 17.87 -7.55
C SER A 23 4.13 17.82 -6.27
N GLU A 24 5.12 18.67 -6.18
CA GLU A 24 5.94 18.83 -4.97
C GLU A 24 5.13 19.27 -3.74
N CYS A 25 4.06 20.02 -3.92
CA CYS A 25 3.20 20.47 -2.82
C CYS A 25 2.04 19.50 -2.51
N GLY A 26 1.99 18.31 -3.12
CA GLY A 26 0.96 17.30 -2.87
C GLY A 26 -0.33 17.47 -3.67
N PHE A 27 -0.36 18.36 -4.68
CA PHE A 27 -1.51 18.49 -5.56
C PHE A 27 -1.57 17.29 -6.53
N VAL A 28 -2.71 16.60 -6.57
CA VAL A 28 -2.95 15.47 -7.46
C VAL A 28 -3.52 15.96 -8.77
N PHE A 29 -2.70 16.02 -9.83
CA PHE A 29 -3.16 16.44 -11.15
C PHE A 29 -4.09 15.42 -11.80
N LYS A 30 -3.71 14.15 -11.71
CA LYS A 30 -4.47 13.02 -12.26
C LYS A 30 -4.16 11.75 -11.50
N SER A 31 -5.14 10.86 -11.45
CA SER A 31 -4.97 9.48 -10.98
C SER A 31 -5.67 8.49 -11.91
N THR A 32 -5.22 7.25 -11.90
CA THR A 32 -5.83 6.14 -12.65
C THR A 32 -5.66 4.83 -11.90
N VAL A 33 -6.52 3.88 -12.24
CA VAL A 33 -6.46 2.50 -11.76
C VAL A 33 -6.52 1.58 -12.98
N VAL A 34 -5.48 0.80 -13.17
CA VAL A 34 -5.43 -0.25 -14.20
C VAL A 34 -5.72 -1.58 -13.52
N ARG A 35 -6.86 -2.18 -13.84
CA ARG A 35 -7.28 -3.46 -13.28
C ARG A 35 -6.61 -4.60 -14.01
N PHE A 36 -6.14 -5.59 -13.27
CA PHE A 36 -5.59 -6.82 -13.84
C PHE A 36 -6.74 -7.74 -14.26
N SER A 37 -6.58 -8.46 -15.38
CA SER A 37 -7.52 -9.49 -15.74
C SER A 37 -7.38 -10.71 -14.83
N SER A 38 -8.49 -11.38 -14.52
CA SER A 38 -8.47 -12.59 -13.70
C SER A 38 -7.59 -13.68 -14.31
N LYS A 39 -7.51 -13.74 -15.65
CA LYS A 39 -6.68 -14.71 -16.37
C LYS A 39 -5.18 -14.46 -16.15
N GLU A 40 -4.76 -13.20 -16.20
CA GLU A 40 -3.34 -12.83 -16.01
C GLU A 40 -2.87 -13.06 -14.58
N ILE A 41 -3.66 -12.65 -13.57
CA ILE A 41 -3.28 -12.81 -12.16
C ILE A 41 -3.38 -14.26 -11.64
N GLN A 42 -4.04 -15.15 -12.37
CA GLN A 42 -4.09 -16.59 -12.08
C GLN A 42 -2.91 -17.36 -12.68
N ASN A 43 -2.21 -16.80 -13.66
CA ASN A 43 -1.03 -17.42 -14.26
C ASN A 43 0.26 -16.85 -13.64
N PRO A 44 0.99 -17.64 -12.79
CA PRO A 44 2.21 -17.17 -12.15
C PRO A 44 3.29 -16.66 -13.11
N PHE A 45 3.30 -17.11 -14.35
CA PHE A 45 4.26 -16.69 -15.37
C PHE A 45 3.92 -15.37 -16.03
N GLU A 46 2.67 -14.88 -15.89
CA GLU A 46 2.19 -13.65 -16.54
C GLU A 46 2.06 -12.47 -15.57
N ILE A 47 2.00 -12.71 -14.27
CA ILE A 47 1.74 -11.67 -13.26
C ILE A 47 2.73 -10.50 -13.37
N ALA A 48 4.01 -10.79 -13.46
CA ALA A 48 5.06 -9.77 -13.55
C ALA A 48 4.95 -8.95 -14.84
N ASN A 49 4.63 -9.60 -15.98
CA ASN A 49 4.35 -8.91 -17.25
C ASN A 49 3.09 -8.05 -17.17
N CYS A 50 2.06 -8.52 -16.46
CA CYS A 50 0.84 -7.77 -16.22
C CYS A 50 1.14 -6.44 -15.47
N TRP A 51 1.98 -6.45 -14.44
CA TRP A 51 2.39 -5.24 -13.72
C TRP A 51 3.14 -4.25 -14.64
N LYS A 52 4.06 -4.77 -15.44
CA LYS A 52 4.81 -3.96 -16.40
C LYS A 52 3.89 -3.32 -17.44
N ASN A 53 2.97 -4.08 -18.00
CA ASN A 53 2.00 -3.58 -18.97
C ASN A 53 1.08 -2.53 -18.33
N ALA A 54 0.59 -2.77 -17.13
CA ALA A 54 -0.24 -1.85 -16.36
C ALA A 54 0.48 -0.53 -16.03
N PHE A 55 1.79 -0.56 -15.78
CA PHE A 55 2.60 0.64 -15.60
C PHE A 55 2.59 1.53 -16.86
N PHE A 56 2.83 0.95 -18.03
CA PHE A 56 2.81 1.72 -19.29
C PHE A 56 1.40 2.19 -19.64
N GLU A 57 0.39 1.36 -19.41
CA GLU A 57 -1.01 1.76 -19.59
C GLU A 57 -1.39 2.92 -18.67
N ALA A 58 -0.99 2.88 -17.40
CA ALA A 58 -1.19 3.99 -16.47
C ALA A 58 -0.50 5.26 -16.96
N GLY A 59 0.74 5.18 -17.45
CA GLY A 59 1.46 6.30 -18.04
C GLY A 59 0.74 6.91 -19.24
N LYS A 60 0.16 6.08 -20.12
CA LYS A 60 -0.65 6.50 -21.25
C LYS A 60 -1.96 7.18 -20.79
N ASN A 61 -2.70 6.56 -19.85
CA ASN A 61 -3.96 7.08 -19.34
C ASN A 61 -3.78 8.46 -18.68
N LEU A 62 -2.69 8.65 -17.95
CA LEU A 62 -2.34 9.90 -17.29
C LEU A 62 -1.71 10.93 -18.24
N LYS A 63 -1.31 10.51 -19.44
CA LYS A 63 -0.57 11.35 -20.43
C LYS A 63 0.68 11.96 -19.81
N VAL A 64 1.52 11.12 -19.18
CA VAL A 64 2.72 11.55 -18.44
C VAL A 64 3.67 12.43 -19.27
N SER A 65 3.72 12.23 -20.61
CA SER A 65 4.53 13.04 -21.52
C SER A 65 4.12 14.52 -21.59
N ASN A 66 2.91 14.87 -21.14
CA ASN A 66 2.44 16.26 -21.09
C ASN A 66 3.00 17.05 -19.89
N TYR A 67 3.61 16.36 -18.93
CA TYR A 67 4.18 16.92 -17.71
C TYR A 67 5.71 16.90 -17.73
N ASP A 68 6.31 17.66 -16.85
CA ASP A 68 7.74 17.58 -16.54
C ASP A 68 7.96 16.53 -15.46
N LEU A 69 8.10 15.26 -15.86
CA LEU A 69 8.28 14.14 -14.93
C LEU A 69 9.65 14.24 -14.25
N VAL A 70 9.67 14.46 -12.93
CA VAL A 70 10.90 14.65 -12.14
C VAL A 70 11.35 13.40 -11.39
N ALA A 71 10.43 12.46 -11.11
CA ALA A 71 10.72 11.18 -10.44
C ALA A 71 9.64 10.13 -10.71
N ILE A 72 10.00 8.86 -10.51
CA ILE A 72 9.07 7.75 -10.34
C ILE A 72 9.30 7.17 -8.94
N CYS A 73 8.23 6.89 -8.20
CA CYS A 73 8.30 6.18 -6.92
C CYS A 73 7.28 5.04 -6.90
N ILE A 74 7.73 3.85 -6.47
CA ILE A 74 6.98 2.61 -6.61
C ILE A 74 6.84 1.92 -5.27
N SER A 75 5.59 1.69 -4.84
CA SER A 75 5.19 0.84 -3.73
C SER A 75 4.38 -0.35 -4.21
N GLY A 76 4.12 -1.28 -3.32
CA GLY A 76 3.23 -2.39 -3.63
C GLY A 76 3.06 -3.37 -2.49
N ASN A 77 2.20 -4.35 -2.73
CA ASN A 77 1.91 -5.39 -1.76
C ASN A 77 3.09 -6.35 -1.57
N GLY A 78 3.20 -6.90 -0.39
CA GLY A 78 4.17 -7.94 -0.06
C GLY A 78 3.65 -8.78 1.11
N PRO A 79 4.25 -9.93 1.35
CA PRO A 79 5.43 -10.55 0.76
C PRO A 79 5.10 -11.39 -0.50
N THR A 80 4.99 -10.75 -1.64
CA THR A 80 4.93 -11.41 -2.94
C THR A 80 6.35 -11.75 -3.38
N LEU A 81 6.57 -12.90 -4.03
CA LEU A 81 7.86 -13.31 -4.57
C LEU A 81 7.79 -13.42 -6.09
N THR A 82 8.72 -12.80 -6.78
CA THR A 82 8.92 -12.95 -8.22
C THR A 82 10.34 -13.50 -8.45
N SER A 83 10.41 -14.77 -8.83
CA SER A 83 11.64 -15.39 -9.33
C SER A 83 11.92 -14.93 -10.75
N VAL A 84 13.16 -14.58 -11.02
CA VAL A 84 13.64 -14.20 -12.36
C VAL A 84 14.69 -15.21 -12.82
N CYS A 85 14.53 -15.74 -14.03
CA CYS A 85 15.45 -16.66 -14.69
C CYS A 85 15.46 -16.42 -16.21
N ASN A 86 16.59 -16.08 -16.80
CA ASN A 86 16.74 -15.91 -18.25
C ASN A 86 15.60 -15.07 -18.87
N ASN A 87 15.28 -13.92 -18.28
CA ASN A 87 14.20 -13.03 -18.67
C ASN A 87 12.78 -13.64 -18.56
N LYS A 88 12.62 -14.81 -17.95
CA LYS A 88 11.33 -15.37 -17.59
C LYS A 88 11.06 -15.09 -16.11
N THR A 89 9.80 -14.95 -15.78
CA THR A 89 9.37 -14.67 -14.39
C THR A 89 8.38 -15.71 -13.92
N PHE A 90 8.44 -16.00 -12.63
CA PHE A 90 7.43 -16.78 -11.93
C PHE A 90 7.06 -16.04 -10.63
N THR A 91 5.80 -15.69 -10.47
CA THR A 91 5.34 -14.88 -9.34
C THR A 91 4.42 -15.66 -8.42
N LEU A 92 4.76 -15.71 -7.14
CA LEU A 92 3.95 -16.25 -6.06
C LEU A 92 3.36 -15.10 -5.25
N LEU A 93 2.10 -14.78 -5.47
CA LEU A 93 1.40 -13.70 -4.77
C LEU A 93 1.30 -13.97 -3.27
N TRP A 94 1.38 -12.92 -2.47
CA TRP A 94 1.32 -12.99 -1.00
C TRP A 94 0.08 -13.69 -0.44
N ASN A 95 -1.06 -13.60 -1.14
CA ASN A 95 -2.35 -14.17 -0.76
C ASN A 95 -2.63 -15.54 -1.41
N ASN A 96 -1.63 -16.14 -2.06
CA ASN A 96 -1.78 -17.49 -2.60
C ASN A 96 -1.70 -18.51 -1.44
N ASN A 97 -2.83 -19.14 -1.14
CA ASN A 97 -3.00 -20.13 -0.09
C ASN A 97 -3.19 -21.57 -0.65
N SER A 98 -2.95 -21.76 -1.96
CA SER A 98 -3.13 -23.06 -2.63
C SER A 98 -2.02 -24.06 -2.29
N PHE A 99 -0.93 -23.60 -1.69
CA PHE A 99 0.25 -24.38 -1.36
C PHE A 99 0.58 -24.26 0.12
N SER A 100 1.20 -25.29 0.68
CA SER A 100 1.68 -25.33 2.05
C SER A 100 3.13 -25.80 2.10
N VAL A 101 3.82 -25.44 3.16
CA VAL A 101 5.14 -25.99 3.50
C VAL A 101 4.97 -27.29 4.24
N LYS A 102 5.92 -28.23 4.05
CA LYS A 102 5.86 -29.57 4.62
C LYS A 102 6.02 -29.59 6.14
N ASN A 103 6.90 -28.72 6.66
CA ASN A 103 7.23 -28.67 8.07
C ASN A 103 6.78 -27.34 8.71
N PRO A 104 6.38 -27.35 10.00
CA PRO A 104 6.12 -26.13 10.73
C PRO A 104 7.32 -25.20 10.73
N ILE A 105 7.12 -23.93 10.49
CA ILE A 105 8.17 -22.90 10.46
C ILE A 105 8.02 -22.03 11.70
N GLN A 106 9.11 -21.92 12.47
CA GLN A 106 9.17 -21.00 13.61
C GLN A 106 9.99 -19.77 13.23
N THR A 107 9.34 -18.76 12.70
CA THR A 107 10.00 -17.51 12.32
C THR A 107 9.07 -16.33 12.53
N LYS A 108 9.66 -15.13 12.73
CA LYS A 108 8.97 -13.84 12.67
C LYS A 108 8.94 -13.26 11.26
N SER A 109 9.71 -13.85 10.34
CA SER A 109 9.77 -13.44 8.94
C SER A 109 8.44 -13.72 8.24
N ILE A 110 7.98 -12.75 7.44
CA ILE A 110 6.86 -12.94 6.54
C ILE A 110 7.32 -13.47 5.17
N PHE A 111 8.63 -13.41 4.88
CA PHE A 111 9.23 -13.86 3.62
C PHE A 111 9.73 -15.30 3.67
N ILE A 112 10.37 -15.75 4.77
CA ILE A 112 10.90 -17.12 4.89
C ILE A 112 9.83 -18.18 4.57
N PRO A 113 8.58 -18.11 5.11
CA PRO A 113 7.56 -19.08 4.74
C PRO A 113 7.23 -19.07 3.24
N ARG A 114 7.28 -17.90 2.60
CA ARG A 114 7.01 -17.77 1.16
C ARG A 114 8.15 -18.31 0.31
N LEU A 115 9.42 -18.08 0.72
CA LEU A 115 10.62 -18.63 0.07
C LEU A 115 10.61 -20.16 0.14
N LEU A 116 10.31 -20.74 1.31
CA LEU A 116 10.19 -22.19 1.47
C LEU A 116 9.04 -22.76 0.65
N LEU A 117 7.92 -22.07 0.59
CA LEU A 117 6.79 -22.47 -0.24
C LEU A 117 7.19 -22.52 -1.72
N LEU A 118 7.95 -21.54 -2.21
CA LEU A 118 8.52 -21.55 -3.57
C LEU A 118 9.51 -22.71 -3.76
N LYS A 119 10.46 -22.88 -2.82
CA LYS A 119 11.49 -23.93 -2.85
C LYS A 119 10.90 -25.34 -2.91
N GLU A 120 9.89 -25.62 -2.07
CA GLU A 120 9.32 -26.95 -1.91
C GLU A 120 8.30 -27.33 -3.00
N ASN A 121 7.49 -26.37 -3.44
CA ASN A 121 6.40 -26.68 -4.39
C ASN A 121 6.79 -26.42 -5.85
N PHE A 122 7.86 -25.64 -6.09
CA PHE A 122 8.34 -25.27 -7.43
C PHE A 122 9.85 -25.46 -7.56
N PRO A 123 10.40 -26.68 -7.33
CA PRO A 123 11.85 -26.90 -7.27
C PRO A 123 12.59 -26.55 -8.56
N GLU A 124 11.99 -26.75 -9.72
CA GLU A 124 12.60 -26.35 -11.00
C GLU A 124 12.73 -24.84 -11.13
N ILE A 125 11.70 -24.07 -10.70
CA ILE A 125 11.76 -22.60 -10.65
C ILE A 125 12.83 -22.17 -9.68
N TRP A 126 12.84 -22.75 -8.48
CA TRP A 126 13.82 -22.42 -7.43
C TRP A 126 15.27 -22.64 -7.89
N GLN A 127 15.55 -23.81 -8.46
CA GLN A 127 16.90 -24.17 -8.92
C GLN A 127 17.42 -23.29 -10.06
N ASN A 128 16.51 -22.81 -10.93
CA ASN A 128 16.85 -21.97 -12.05
C ASN A 128 16.74 -20.46 -11.72
N SER A 129 16.34 -20.07 -10.52
CA SER A 129 16.24 -18.67 -10.12
C SER A 129 17.62 -18.01 -10.08
N GLU A 130 17.79 -16.91 -10.79
CA GLU A 130 18.97 -16.05 -10.68
C GLU A 130 18.87 -15.13 -9.48
N PHE A 131 17.68 -14.60 -9.21
CA PHE A 131 17.34 -13.79 -8.04
C PHE A 131 15.82 -13.73 -7.84
N ILE A 132 15.41 -13.33 -6.64
CA ILE A 132 14.01 -13.22 -6.23
C ILE A 132 13.75 -11.80 -5.74
N LEU A 133 12.67 -11.19 -6.22
CA LEU A 133 12.24 -9.83 -5.92
C LEU A 133 10.80 -9.82 -5.39
N SER A 134 10.41 -8.76 -4.70
CA SER A 134 8.99 -8.47 -4.44
C SER A 134 8.34 -7.76 -5.65
N GLY A 135 7.03 -7.49 -5.59
CA GLY A 135 6.31 -6.83 -6.68
C GLY A 135 6.87 -5.45 -7.05
N PRO A 136 6.98 -4.49 -6.10
CA PRO A 136 7.55 -3.17 -6.40
C PRO A 136 9.00 -3.24 -6.84
N GLU A 137 9.80 -4.11 -6.24
CA GLU A 137 11.22 -4.31 -6.59
C GLU A 137 11.39 -4.87 -8.00
N PHE A 138 10.49 -5.77 -8.42
CA PHE A 138 10.50 -6.25 -9.80
C PHE A 138 10.24 -5.12 -10.81
N LEU A 139 9.27 -4.26 -10.57
CA LEU A 139 9.00 -3.13 -11.48
C LEU A 139 10.16 -2.12 -11.47
N ILE A 140 10.79 -1.88 -10.32
CA ILE A 140 12.03 -1.08 -10.21
C ILE A 140 13.14 -1.70 -11.06
N TYR A 141 13.35 -3.01 -10.96
CA TYR A 141 14.32 -3.73 -11.77
C TYR A 141 14.03 -3.58 -13.27
N GLU A 142 12.80 -3.77 -13.70
CA GLU A 142 12.38 -3.59 -15.11
C GLU A 142 12.68 -2.18 -15.63
N LEU A 143 12.56 -1.16 -14.78
CA LEU A 143 12.82 0.22 -15.18
C LEU A 143 14.28 0.62 -15.13
N THR A 144 15.12 0.01 -14.29
CA THR A 144 16.47 0.49 -13.97
C THR A 144 17.59 -0.53 -14.10
N ASN A 145 17.29 -1.84 -14.14
CA ASN A 145 18.17 -2.98 -13.96
C ASN A 145 18.76 -3.14 -12.52
N SER A 146 18.33 -2.35 -11.56
CA SER A 146 18.78 -2.48 -10.16
C SER A 146 18.05 -3.59 -9.44
N LYS A 147 18.78 -4.53 -8.87
CA LYS A 147 18.28 -5.59 -8.00
C LYS A 147 18.40 -5.13 -6.56
N VAL A 148 17.30 -4.94 -5.88
CA VAL A 148 17.27 -4.42 -4.50
C VAL A 148 16.19 -5.13 -3.70
N THR A 149 16.35 -5.16 -2.37
CA THR A 149 15.30 -5.52 -1.41
C THR A 149 15.02 -4.30 -0.53
N ILE A 150 13.80 -3.81 -0.55
CA ILE A 150 13.43 -2.60 0.19
C ILE A 150 13.18 -2.95 1.65
N LEU A 151 14.07 -2.52 2.55
CA LEU A 151 13.88 -2.57 4.00
C LEU A 151 13.42 -1.19 4.47
N PRO A 152 12.16 -1.00 4.88
CA PRO A 152 11.61 0.34 5.17
C PRO A 152 12.36 1.08 6.29
N GLU A 153 12.79 0.34 7.31
CA GLU A 153 13.57 0.80 8.45
C GLU A 153 14.22 -0.41 9.11
N ASN A 154 15.37 -0.25 9.77
CA ASN A 154 16.19 -1.36 10.26
C ASN A 154 15.47 -2.32 11.22
N ARG A 155 14.54 -1.82 12.04
CA ARG A 155 13.77 -2.64 12.98
C ARG A 155 12.80 -3.61 12.29
N PHE A 156 12.53 -3.44 10.97
CA PHE A 156 11.75 -4.39 10.18
C PHE A 156 12.52 -5.65 9.79
N ILE A 157 13.84 -5.73 10.05
CA ILE A 157 14.68 -6.86 9.62
C ILE A 157 14.11 -8.22 10.06
N GLN A 158 13.49 -8.30 11.24
CA GLN A 158 12.86 -9.52 11.73
C GLN A 158 11.65 -9.98 10.89
N ALA A 159 11.00 -9.07 10.18
CA ALA A 159 9.91 -9.40 9.27
C ALA A 159 10.40 -9.85 7.89
N TYR A 160 11.68 -9.63 7.58
CA TYR A 160 12.32 -10.04 6.33
C TYR A 160 13.08 -11.36 6.55
N TRP A 161 14.42 -11.34 6.53
CA TRP A 161 15.29 -12.48 6.80
C TRP A 161 16.63 -12.02 7.36
N GLN A 162 17.24 -12.90 8.13
CA GLN A 162 18.61 -12.74 8.62
C GLN A 162 19.46 -13.89 8.09
N LYS A 163 20.79 -13.73 8.07
CA LYS A 163 21.69 -14.75 7.52
C LYS A 163 21.57 -16.09 8.24
N GLU A 164 21.36 -16.05 9.54
CA GLU A 164 21.18 -17.22 10.40
C GLU A 164 19.94 -18.02 10.01
N GLU A 165 18.81 -17.34 9.75
CA GLU A 165 17.57 -17.98 9.29
C GLU A 165 17.74 -18.54 7.87
N LEU A 166 18.44 -17.83 6.97
CA LEU A 166 18.70 -18.35 5.63
C LEU A 166 19.50 -19.64 5.67
N LEU A 167 20.52 -19.72 6.55
CA LEU A 167 21.31 -20.92 6.74
C LEU A 167 20.48 -22.06 7.34
N GLU A 168 19.68 -21.79 8.36
CA GLU A 168 18.79 -22.75 9.01
C GLU A 168 17.84 -23.43 8.01
N TYR A 169 17.27 -22.63 7.10
CA TYR A 169 16.32 -23.12 6.09
C TYR A 169 16.98 -23.47 4.75
N GLU A 170 18.31 -23.51 4.68
CA GLU A 170 19.08 -23.83 3.47
C GLU A 170 18.66 -22.96 2.27
N ILE A 171 18.49 -21.67 2.49
CA ILE A 171 18.19 -20.67 1.46
C ILE A 171 19.49 -19.94 1.11
N SER A 172 19.87 -19.94 -0.18
CA SER A 172 21.05 -19.21 -0.63
C SER A 172 20.79 -17.70 -0.57
N ASP A 173 21.65 -16.95 0.11
CA ASP A 173 21.63 -15.49 0.17
C ASP A 173 21.84 -14.84 -1.21
N LYS A 174 22.50 -15.55 -2.14
CA LYS A 174 22.74 -15.08 -3.52
C LYS A 174 21.45 -14.89 -4.32
N LEU A 175 20.37 -15.54 -3.91
CA LEU A 175 19.05 -15.36 -4.53
C LEU A 175 18.36 -14.06 -4.13
N LEU A 176 18.80 -13.44 -3.04
CA LEU A 176 18.14 -12.32 -2.40
C LEU A 176 19.00 -11.06 -2.53
N PRO A 177 18.55 -10.03 -3.24
CA PRO A 177 19.29 -8.80 -3.39
C PRO A 177 19.53 -8.07 -2.06
N ASP A 178 20.56 -7.24 -2.03
CA ASP A 178 20.93 -6.46 -0.86
C ASP A 178 19.80 -5.53 -0.39
N TYR A 179 19.74 -5.31 0.91
CA TYR A 179 18.82 -4.38 1.52
C TYR A 179 19.16 -2.93 1.19
N VAL A 180 18.14 -2.18 0.78
CA VAL A 180 18.22 -0.73 0.60
C VAL A 180 17.13 -0.03 1.42
N PRO A 181 17.36 1.19 1.93
CA PRO A 181 16.35 1.89 2.71
C PRO A 181 15.20 2.41 1.82
N LEU A 182 14.09 2.72 2.46
CA LEU A 182 12.99 3.48 1.88
C LEU A 182 13.52 4.76 1.22
N GLY A 183 13.04 5.09 0.03
CA GLY A 183 13.50 6.25 -0.72
C GLY A 183 14.85 6.07 -1.43
N TYR A 184 15.48 4.90 -1.36
CA TYR A 184 16.71 4.65 -2.12
C TYR A 184 16.51 4.92 -3.61
N LYS A 185 17.45 5.65 -4.22
CA LYS A 185 17.47 5.87 -5.66
C LYS A 185 18.05 4.63 -6.35
N ALA A 186 17.19 3.78 -6.89
CA ALA A 186 17.60 2.55 -7.56
C ALA A 186 18.31 2.77 -8.90
N GLY A 187 18.12 3.94 -9.50
CA GLY A 187 18.74 4.29 -10.77
C GLY A 187 17.91 5.30 -11.55
N PHE A 188 18.11 5.32 -12.86
CA PHE A 188 17.32 6.11 -13.78
C PHE A 188 16.53 5.20 -14.70
N VAL A 189 15.38 5.68 -15.15
CA VAL A 189 14.56 4.95 -16.13
C VAL A 189 15.35 4.71 -17.41
N LYS A 190 15.36 3.47 -17.89
CA LYS A 190 16.01 3.09 -19.16
C LYS A 190 15.38 3.82 -20.33
N SER A 191 16.20 4.15 -21.35
CA SER A 191 15.75 4.90 -22.54
C SER A 191 14.57 4.23 -23.25
N GLU A 192 14.60 2.90 -23.39
CA GLU A 192 13.51 2.13 -24.00
C GLU A 192 12.15 2.25 -23.24
N ASN A 193 12.21 2.44 -21.93
CA ASN A 193 11.01 2.64 -21.10
C ASN A 193 10.51 4.09 -21.17
N LEU A 194 11.42 5.07 -21.33
CA LEU A 194 11.04 6.47 -21.59
C LEU A 194 10.33 6.60 -22.94
N GLU A 195 10.83 5.92 -23.98
CA GLU A 195 10.19 5.89 -25.31
C GLU A 195 8.76 5.35 -25.26
N LYS A 196 8.54 4.25 -24.51
CA LYS A 196 7.19 3.69 -24.29
C LYS A 196 6.25 4.63 -23.55
N LEU A 197 6.79 5.56 -22.74
CA LEU A 197 6.04 6.62 -22.08
C LEU A 197 5.90 7.90 -22.93
N ASN A 198 6.43 7.90 -24.16
CA ASN A 198 6.52 9.06 -25.06
C ASN A 198 7.28 10.24 -24.44
N ILE A 199 8.34 9.95 -23.70
CA ILE A 199 9.24 10.94 -23.09
C ILE A 199 10.56 10.94 -23.87
N SER A 200 11.06 12.13 -24.24
CA SER A 200 12.32 12.28 -24.97
C SER A 200 13.49 11.64 -24.21
N GLY A 201 14.27 10.78 -24.88
CA GLY A 201 15.23 9.86 -24.27
C GLY A 201 16.47 10.46 -23.60
N SER A 202 16.69 11.79 -23.64
CA SER A 202 17.82 12.44 -22.98
C SER A 202 17.57 12.77 -21.49
N LYS A 203 16.33 12.66 -21.01
CA LYS A 203 15.98 13.01 -19.65
C LYS A 203 16.32 11.87 -18.67
N LYS A 204 17.11 12.18 -17.63
CA LYS A 204 17.42 11.25 -16.54
C LYS A 204 16.34 11.35 -15.46
N ILE A 205 15.38 10.43 -15.45
CA ILE A 205 14.30 10.37 -14.46
C ILE A 205 14.67 9.34 -13.39
N PRO A 206 14.91 9.74 -12.13
CA PRO A 206 15.24 8.82 -11.05
C PRO A 206 14.04 7.95 -10.69
N VAL A 207 14.31 6.70 -10.29
CA VAL A 207 13.35 5.76 -9.73
C VAL A 207 13.68 5.54 -8.26
N PHE A 208 12.73 5.82 -7.39
CA PHE A 208 12.85 5.68 -5.94
C PHE A 208 12.05 4.49 -5.41
N CYS A 209 12.59 3.86 -4.38
CA CYS A 209 11.99 2.74 -3.66
C CYS A 209 10.90 3.23 -2.70
N GLY A 210 9.63 2.98 -3.00
CA GLY A 210 8.49 3.34 -2.16
C GLY A 210 8.25 2.34 -1.01
N GLY A 211 8.47 1.05 -1.25
CA GLY A 211 8.37 0.00 -0.24
C GLY A 211 6.98 -0.65 -0.13
N PRO A 212 6.71 -1.33 1.00
CA PRO A 212 5.42 -1.98 1.22
C PRO A 212 4.27 -0.97 1.26
N ASP A 213 3.14 -1.32 0.64
CA ASP A 213 1.93 -0.49 0.53
C ASP A 213 1.44 0.05 1.88
N PHE A 214 1.45 -0.81 2.89
CA PHE A 214 1.04 -0.46 4.25
C PHE A 214 1.88 0.69 4.83
N ILE A 215 3.21 0.60 4.72
CA ILE A 215 4.14 1.61 5.23
C ILE A 215 3.95 2.92 4.45
N THR A 216 3.86 2.82 3.14
CA THR A 216 3.68 3.97 2.25
C THR A 216 2.33 4.67 2.51
N ALA A 217 1.27 3.90 2.84
CA ALA A 217 -0.01 4.48 3.25
C ALA A 217 0.06 5.25 4.58
N LEU A 218 0.83 4.75 5.57
CA LEU A 218 1.04 5.49 6.82
C LEU A 218 1.77 6.82 6.60
N ILE A 219 2.71 6.86 5.66
CA ILE A 219 3.37 8.09 5.23
C ILE A 219 2.35 9.02 4.57
N GLY A 220 1.56 8.51 3.63
CA GLY A 220 0.58 9.29 2.87
C GLY A 220 -0.65 9.74 3.67
N THR A 221 -0.86 9.21 4.86
CA THR A 221 -1.85 9.70 5.84
C THR A 221 -1.23 10.58 6.92
N ASN A 222 0.08 10.85 6.85
CA ASN A 222 0.82 11.56 7.90
C ASN A 222 0.64 10.96 9.31
N THR A 223 0.53 9.63 9.40
CA THR A 223 0.44 8.91 10.68
C THR A 223 1.86 8.73 11.24
N LEU A 224 2.61 9.82 11.37
CA LEU A 224 4.05 9.89 11.64
C LEU A 224 4.41 10.65 12.92
N SER A 225 3.43 10.95 13.77
CA SER A 225 3.63 11.60 15.06
C SER A 225 2.75 10.95 16.11
N VAL A 226 3.22 10.88 17.35
CA VAL A 226 2.50 10.30 18.47
C VAL A 226 1.08 10.86 18.57
N GLY A 227 0.10 9.98 18.70
CA GLY A 227 -1.31 10.33 18.79
C GLY A 227 -2.04 10.50 17.46
N LYS A 228 -1.35 10.51 16.30
CA LYS A 228 -2.01 10.52 15.00
C LYS A 228 -2.65 9.17 14.69
N ILE A 229 -3.90 9.22 14.20
CA ILE A 229 -4.71 8.04 13.90
C ILE A 229 -5.07 8.03 12.42
N CYS A 230 -4.94 6.88 11.77
CA CYS A 230 -5.55 6.66 10.47
C CYS A 230 -6.37 5.35 10.44
N ASP A 231 -7.44 5.41 9.65
CA ASP A 231 -8.28 4.28 9.29
C ASP A 231 -8.01 3.91 7.83
N ARG A 232 -7.41 2.75 7.63
CA ARG A 232 -7.12 2.20 6.31
C ARG A 232 -8.13 1.11 5.98
N SER A 233 -9.13 1.45 5.17
CA SER A 233 -10.29 0.61 4.89
C SER A 233 -10.35 0.11 3.45
N GLY A 234 -10.18 -1.20 3.30
CA GLY A 234 -10.23 -1.95 2.04
C GLY A 234 -11.09 -3.20 2.17
N SER A 235 -10.56 -4.37 1.78
CA SER A 235 -11.17 -5.70 2.06
C SER A 235 -11.19 -6.00 3.56
N SER A 236 -10.11 -5.67 4.26
CA SER A 236 -10.01 -5.54 5.71
C SER A 236 -9.92 -4.07 6.09
N GLU A 237 -10.01 -3.78 7.38
CA GLU A 237 -9.88 -2.43 7.90
C GLU A 237 -8.88 -2.42 9.06
N GLY A 238 -7.87 -1.58 8.96
CA GLY A 238 -6.83 -1.43 9.97
C GLY A 238 -6.84 -0.02 10.54
N ILE A 239 -7.14 0.09 11.84
CA ILE A 239 -7.07 1.35 12.55
C ILE A 239 -5.71 1.46 13.19
N ASN A 240 -4.97 2.50 12.84
CA ASN A 240 -3.56 2.67 13.13
C ASN A 240 -3.35 3.90 14.01
N LEU A 241 -2.52 3.77 15.03
CA LEU A 241 -2.11 4.82 15.95
C LEU A 241 -0.59 4.90 15.96
N CYS A 242 -0.04 6.08 15.71
CA CYS A 242 1.39 6.32 15.93
C CYS A 242 1.67 6.48 17.43
N THR A 243 2.65 5.72 17.95
CA THR A 243 2.98 5.67 19.38
C THR A 243 4.49 5.81 19.60
N ASP A 244 4.90 6.25 20.79
CA ASP A 244 6.31 6.30 21.22
C ASP A 244 6.82 4.99 21.79
N LYS A 245 5.91 4.04 22.09
CA LYS A 245 6.21 2.69 22.58
C LYS A 245 5.16 1.69 22.12
N PRO A 246 5.53 0.39 22.01
CA PRO A 246 4.58 -0.66 21.70
C PRO A 246 3.49 -0.77 22.78
N ILE A 247 2.25 -0.97 22.38
CA ILE A 247 1.11 -1.20 23.30
C ILE A 247 0.93 -2.70 23.48
N GLN A 248 1.21 -3.19 24.70
CA GLN A 248 1.06 -4.60 25.08
C GLN A 248 -0.37 -4.87 25.58
N LYS A 249 -1.32 -4.93 24.65
CA LYS A 249 -2.74 -5.20 24.93
C LYS A 249 -3.27 -6.18 23.90
N GLU A 250 -4.15 -7.09 24.32
CA GLU A 250 -4.75 -8.09 23.43
C GLU A 250 -5.47 -7.44 22.24
N GLY A 251 -5.29 -8.02 21.06
CA GLY A 251 -5.86 -7.53 19.79
C GLY A 251 -5.08 -6.41 19.13
N PHE A 252 -4.03 -5.85 19.79
CA PHE A 252 -3.17 -4.85 19.17
C PHE A 252 -1.96 -5.50 18.51
N ARG A 253 -1.58 -4.95 17.36
CA ARG A 253 -0.34 -5.29 16.65
C ARG A 253 0.59 -4.09 16.66
N ASN A 254 1.86 -4.34 16.90
CA ASN A 254 2.87 -3.30 16.93
C ASN A 254 3.91 -3.55 15.84
N LEU A 255 4.17 -2.53 15.03
CA LEU A 255 5.22 -2.50 14.03
C LEU A 255 6.07 -1.25 14.24
N PRO A 256 7.34 -1.24 13.82
CA PRO A 256 8.10 -0.01 13.76
C PRO A 256 7.42 1.03 12.87
N SER A 257 7.60 2.32 13.18
CA SER A 257 7.34 3.40 12.22
C SER A 257 8.57 3.61 11.34
N VAL A 258 8.42 4.28 10.21
CA VAL A 258 9.56 4.79 9.42
C VAL A 258 10.26 5.98 10.09
N ILE A 259 9.61 6.57 11.09
CA ILE A 259 10.25 7.56 11.97
C ILE A 259 10.98 6.81 13.07
N PRO A 260 12.29 7.01 13.26
CA PRO A 260 13.06 6.39 14.32
C PRO A 260 12.39 6.54 15.68
N GLU A 261 12.50 5.50 16.54
CA GLU A 261 11.94 5.45 17.89
C GLU A 261 10.40 5.43 17.99
N LEU A 262 9.67 5.71 16.90
CA LEU A 262 8.21 5.60 16.89
C LEU A 262 7.74 4.21 16.41
N PHE A 263 6.50 3.90 16.77
CA PHE A 263 5.82 2.65 16.39
C PHE A 263 4.48 2.96 15.74
N ASN A 264 3.98 2.00 14.99
CA ASN A 264 2.60 1.93 14.55
C ASN A 264 1.90 0.82 15.31
N THR A 265 0.97 1.18 16.17
CA THR A 265 0.08 0.25 16.86
C THR A 265 -1.23 0.19 16.09
N SER A 266 -1.71 -1.01 15.76
CA SER A 266 -2.92 -1.17 14.96
C SER A 266 -3.89 -2.16 15.57
N TYR A 267 -5.19 -1.91 15.33
CA TYR A 267 -6.27 -2.84 15.58
C TYR A 267 -6.90 -3.24 14.24
N LEU A 268 -6.93 -4.55 13.95
CA LEU A 268 -7.36 -5.07 12.65
C LEU A 268 -8.78 -5.63 12.73
N LEU A 269 -9.61 -5.21 11.79
CA LEU A 269 -10.90 -5.81 11.45
C LEU A 269 -10.71 -6.58 10.12
N PRO A 270 -10.72 -7.92 10.12
CA PRO A 270 -10.13 -8.69 9.03
C PRO A 270 -10.97 -8.73 7.75
N ASP A 271 -12.27 -8.46 7.81
CA ASP A 271 -13.20 -8.78 6.72
C ASP A 271 -14.28 -7.74 6.42
N THR A 272 -14.20 -6.52 6.98
CA THR A 272 -15.26 -5.50 6.85
C THR A 272 -15.70 -5.27 5.40
N GLY A 273 -14.76 -4.96 4.52
CA GLY A 273 -15.05 -4.77 3.09
C GLY A 273 -15.37 -6.07 2.37
N THR A 274 -14.76 -7.19 2.77
CA THR A 274 -15.01 -8.50 2.17
C THR A 274 -16.45 -8.95 2.43
N ARG A 275 -16.97 -8.85 3.65
CA ARG A 275 -18.38 -9.16 4.00
C ARG A 275 -19.37 -8.37 3.16
N PHE A 276 -19.16 -7.06 3.08
CA PHE A 276 -20.04 -6.20 2.28
C PHE A 276 -19.97 -6.54 0.78
N THR A 277 -18.76 -6.78 0.26
CA THR A 277 -18.56 -7.16 -1.15
C THR A 277 -19.20 -8.49 -1.48
N GLN A 278 -19.08 -9.50 -0.61
CA GLN A 278 -19.72 -10.80 -0.78
C GLN A 278 -21.25 -10.68 -0.83
N TRP A 279 -21.84 -9.95 0.12
CA TRP A 279 -23.28 -9.69 0.10
C TRP A 279 -23.70 -8.94 -1.18
N LYS A 280 -23.00 -7.87 -1.54
CA LYS A 280 -23.30 -7.09 -2.74
C LYS A 280 -23.28 -7.96 -4.00
N ASN A 281 -22.26 -8.82 -4.13
CA ASN A 281 -22.11 -9.71 -5.29
C ASN A 281 -23.15 -10.84 -5.35
N SER A 282 -23.78 -11.19 -4.23
CA SER A 282 -24.86 -12.17 -4.15
C SER A 282 -26.27 -11.55 -4.26
N SER A 283 -26.35 -10.24 -4.39
CA SER A 283 -27.59 -9.47 -4.45
C SER A 283 -27.82 -8.85 -5.84
N GLU A 284 -28.96 -8.18 -6.02
CA GLU A 284 -29.26 -7.37 -7.22
C GLU A 284 -28.28 -6.21 -7.45
N TRP A 285 -27.41 -5.92 -6.48
CA TRP A 285 -26.39 -4.86 -6.52
C TRP A 285 -25.07 -5.30 -7.15
N LYS A 286 -24.93 -6.55 -7.57
CA LYS A 286 -23.66 -7.12 -8.08
C LYS A 286 -22.94 -6.22 -9.08
N ASN A 287 -23.64 -5.69 -10.06
CA ASN A 287 -23.05 -4.90 -11.15
C ASN A 287 -23.31 -3.39 -11.00
N LYS A 288 -23.87 -2.95 -9.87
CA LYS A 288 -24.17 -1.53 -9.63
C LYS A 288 -23.03 -0.85 -8.83
N PRO A 289 -22.86 0.48 -8.94
CA PRO A 289 -21.85 1.21 -8.16
C PRO A 289 -22.04 1.06 -6.65
N TYR A 290 -20.93 1.05 -5.91
CA TYR A 290 -20.96 0.97 -4.44
C TYR A 290 -21.71 2.14 -3.82
N GLU A 291 -21.54 3.36 -4.37
CA GLU A 291 -22.20 4.56 -3.87
C GLU A 291 -23.72 4.46 -3.99
N ALA A 292 -24.22 4.06 -5.15
CA ALA A 292 -25.67 3.86 -5.35
C ALA A 292 -26.25 2.79 -4.41
N CYS A 293 -25.48 1.72 -4.17
CA CYS A 293 -25.86 0.66 -3.24
C CYS A 293 -25.95 1.18 -1.79
N ILE A 294 -24.94 1.89 -1.32
CA ILE A 294 -24.92 2.47 0.04
C ILE A 294 -26.07 3.47 0.21
N ASN A 295 -26.30 4.37 -0.75
CA ASN A 295 -27.39 5.34 -0.68
C ASN A 295 -28.75 4.65 -0.52
N PHE A 296 -29.01 3.62 -1.34
CA PHE A 296 -30.23 2.82 -1.22
C PHE A 296 -30.38 2.19 0.17
N LEU A 297 -29.31 1.59 0.68
CA LEU A 297 -29.34 0.91 1.99
C LEU A 297 -29.61 1.89 3.14
N LEU A 298 -29.09 3.10 3.08
CA LEU A 298 -29.30 4.13 4.10
C LEU A 298 -30.76 4.59 4.15
N GLU A 299 -31.47 4.55 3.02
CA GLU A 299 -32.91 4.84 2.92
C GLU A 299 -33.77 3.62 3.29
N ASN A 300 -33.25 2.38 3.13
CA ASN A 300 -33.99 1.13 3.32
C ASN A 300 -33.44 0.28 4.48
N LYS A 301 -33.63 0.78 5.70
CA LYS A 301 -33.05 0.20 6.94
C LYS A 301 -33.50 -1.24 7.26
N ASN A 302 -34.57 -1.72 6.64
CA ASN A 302 -35.04 -3.11 6.80
C ASN A 302 -34.31 -4.10 5.88
N ASP A 303 -33.50 -3.61 4.92
CA ASP A 303 -32.72 -4.47 4.03
C ASP A 303 -31.61 -5.23 4.77
N LYS A 304 -31.32 -6.43 4.30
CA LYS A 304 -30.22 -7.25 4.85
C LYS A 304 -28.87 -6.54 4.71
N GLY A 305 -28.65 -5.84 3.59
CA GLY A 305 -27.42 -5.08 3.38
C GLY A 305 -27.23 -3.94 4.37
N TYR A 306 -28.34 -3.28 4.77
CA TYR A 306 -28.26 -2.25 5.82
C TYR A 306 -27.78 -2.83 7.15
N LYS A 307 -28.27 -4.01 7.54
CA LYS A 307 -27.81 -4.68 8.77
C LYS A 307 -26.29 -4.94 8.72
N ILE A 308 -25.78 -5.39 7.59
CA ILE A 308 -24.34 -5.64 7.40
C ILE A 308 -23.53 -4.35 7.54
N ILE A 309 -23.92 -3.26 6.84
CA ILE A 309 -23.17 -1.99 6.96
C ILE A 309 -23.28 -1.39 8.35
N PHE A 310 -24.41 -1.59 9.05
CA PHE A 310 -24.61 -1.13 10.42
C PHE A 310 -23.72 -1.92 11.41
N GLU A 311 -23.64 -3.24 11.26
CA GLU A 311 -22.74 -4.10 12.05
C GLU A 311 -21.29 -3.70 11.84
N ILE A 312 -20.85 -3.55 10.59
CA ILE A 312 -19.49 -3.09 10.25
C ILE A 312 -19.19 -1.73 10.91
N ALA A 313 -20.10 -0.76 10.81
CA ALA A 313 -19.90 0.55 11.42
C ALA A 313 -19.79 0.49 12.95
N ASN A 314 -20.52 -0.41 13.61
CA ASN A 314 -20.39 -0.61 15.06
C ASN A 314 -19.10 -1.34 15.47
N GLU A 315 -18.62 -2.30 14.67
CA GLU A 315 -17.31 -2.91 14.88
C GLU A 315 -16.19 -1.87 14.76
N VAL A 316 -16.26 -1.00 13.74
CA VAL A 316 -15.34 0.10 13.56
C VAL A 316 -15.40 1.08 14.73
N LYS A 317 -16.61 1.41 15.22
CA LYS A 317 -16.78 2.22 16.43
C LYS A 317 -16.05 1.62 17.62
N SER A 318 -16.27 0.33 17.89
CA SER A 318 -15.60 -0.37 19.01
C SER A 318 -14.08 -0.37 18.86
N ALA A 319 -13.58 -0.53 17.63
CA ALA A 319 -12.14 -0.47 17.34
C ALA A 319 -11.57 0.94 17.54
N PHE A 320 -12.30 1.99 17.12
CA PHE A 320 -11.92 3.38 17.40
C PHE A 320 -11.89 3.67 18.91
N GLU A 321 -12.88 3.22 19.68
CA GLU A 321 -12.91 3.41 21.13
C GLU A 321 -11.66 2.83 21.79
N LYS A 322 -11.22 1.62 21.37
CA LYS A 322 -10.01 0.98 21.88
C LYS A 322 -8.74 1.77 21.51
N ILE A 323 -8.63 2.25 20.27
CA ILE A 323 -7.50 3.05 19.81
C ILE A 323 -7.45 4.42 20.51
N ILE A 324 -8.59 5.09 20.65
CA ILE A 324 -8.71 6.40 21.30
C ILE A 324 -8.38 6.32 22.78
N GLU A 325 -8.79 5.25 23.47
CA GLU A 325 -8.37 4.99 24.83
C GLU A 325 -6.85 5.01 24.98
N GLN A 326 -6.12 4.36 24.06
CA GLN A 326 -4.66 4.36 24.06
C GLN A 326 -4.09 5.74 23.68
N GLN A 327 -4.67 6.39 22.69
CA GLN A 327 -4.24 7.73 22.26
C GLN A 327 -4.33 8.74 23.41
N LYS A 328 -5.41 8.73 24.21
CA LYS A 328 -5.57 9.60 25.37
C LYS A 328 -4.52 9.38 26.47
N LEU A 329 -3.99 8.15 26.57
CA LEU A 329 -2.89 7.84 27.51
C LEU A 329 -1.54 8.39 27.03
N LEU A 330 -1.40 8.64 25.73
CA LEU A 330 -0.16 9.11 25.12
C LEU A 330 -0.11 10.63 24.95
N THR A 331 -1.28 11.24 24.77
CA THR A 331 -1.36 12.68 24.45
C THR A 331 -2.47 13.35 25.27
N ASN A 332 -2.27 14.62 25.61
CA ASN A 332 -3.32 15.45 26.24
C ASN A 332 -4.27 16.08 25.21
N GLN A 333 -4.25 15.59 23.94
CA GLN A 333 -5.09 16.14 22.89
C GLN A 333 -6.53 15.64 23.01
N ASN A 334 -7.46 16.57 23.15
CA ASN A 334 -8.91 16.27 23.18
C ASN A 334 -9.54 16.28 21.78
N ASP A 335 -8.89 16.92 20.80
CA ASP A 335 -9.39 16.99 19.42
C ASP A 335 -8.87 15.82 18.61
N ILE A 336 -9.74 14.83 18.37
CA ILE A 336 -9.41 13.60 17.67
C ILE A 336 -9.91 13.72 16.23
N SER A 337 -8.98 13.81 15.29
CA SER A 337 -9.25 13.72 13.86
C SER A 337 -8.67 12.43 13.31
N ILE A 338 -9.50 11.62 12.66
CA ILE A 338 -9.11 10.34 12.07
C ILE A 338 -9.01 10.50 10.57
N ILE A 339 -7.83 10.23 10.02
CA ILE A 339 -7.62 10.24 8.58
C ILE A 339 -8.03 8.91 8.01
N CYS A 340 -9.00 8.92 7.08
CA CYS A 340 -9.52 7.73 6.41
C CYS A 340 -8.95 7.60 5.00
N THR A 341 -8.52 6.40 4.63
CA THR A 341 -7.96 6.07 3.33
C THR A 341 -8.42 4.71 2.82
N GLY A 342 -8.15 4.42 1.56
CA GLY A 342 -8.53 3.18 0.91
C GLY A 342 -9.85 3.25 0.14
N GLY A 343 -10.32 2.10 -0.33
CA GLY A 343 -11.49 2.04 -1.21
C GLY A 343 -12.78 2.57 -0.59
N GLN A 344 -12.99 2.31 0.69
CA GLN A 344 -14.19 2.73 1.41
C GLN A 344 -14.23 4.24 1.63
N ALA A 345 -13.08 4.89 1.83
CA ALA A 345 -12.98 6.34 2.04
C ALA A 345 -13.42 7.17 0.81
N LYS A 346 -13.50 6.54 -0.36
CA LYS A 346 -13.97 7.19 -1.59
C LYS A 346 -15.48 7.34 -1.69
N ASN A 347 -16.25 6.74 -0.77
CA ASN A 347 -17.70 6.80 -0.78
C ASN A 347 -18.21 7.81 0.27
N PRO A 348 -18.71 9.00 -0.14
CA PRO A 348 -19.13 10.05 0.79
C PRO A 348 -20.24 9.62 1.73
N SER A 349 -21.24 8.88 1.24
CA SER A 349 -22.38 8.42 2.03
C SER A 349 -21.96 7.42 3.10
N TRP A 350 -21.04 6.50 2.77
CA TRP A 350 -20.43 5.60 3.74
C TRP A 350 -19.64 6.36 4.80
N MET A 351 -18.84 7.36 4.39
CA MET A 351 -18.04 8.16 5.32
C MET A 351 -18.91 8.97 6.27
N GLN A 352 -20.02 9.57 5.79
CA GLN A 352 -20.96 10.26 6.65
C GLN A 352 -21.63 9.28 7.61
N PHE A 353 -22.13 8.14 7.12
CA PHE A 353 -22.74 7.12 7.97
C PHE A 353 -21.77 6.60 9.05
N LYS A 354 -20.52 6.34 8.68
CA LYS A 354 -19.47 5.93 9.63
C LYS A 354 -19.24 7.02 10.69
N SER A 355 -19.17 8.29 10.31
CA SER A 355 -19.05 9.42 11.23
C SER A 355 -20.26 9.50 12.19
N ASP A 356 -21.47 9.32 11.69
CA ASP A 356 -22.71 9.38 12.47
C ASP A 356 -22.78 8.26 13.52
N ILE A 357 -22.38 7.03 13.17
CA ILE A 357 -22.36 5.88 14.08
C ILE A 357 -21.23 5.97 15.11
N THR A 358 -20.04 6.34 14.67
CA THR A 358 -18.84 6.42 15.55
C THR A 358 -18.84 7.65 16.45
N LYS A 359 -19.61 8.69 16.09
CA LYS A 359 -19.62 10.02 16.74
C LYS A 359 -18.27 10.72 16.70
N LEU A 360 -17.48 10.46 15.65
CA LEU A 360 -16.16 11.00 15.47
C LEU A 360 -16.06 11.82 14.18
N GLN A 361 -15.20 12.84 14.20
CA GLN A 361 -14.80 13.56 12.99
C GLN A 361 -13.90 12.66 12.17
N LEU A 362 -14.30 12.39 10.92
CA LEU A 362 -13.51 11.66 9.94
C LEU A 362 -13.01 12.61 8.84
N CYS A 363 -11.80 12.41 8.39
CA CYS A 363 -11.16 13.22 7.37
C CYS A 363 -10.69 12.34 6.22
N VAL A 364 -11.03 12.71 4.99
CA VAL A 364 -10.44 12.14 3.78
C VAL A 364 -9.50 13.17 3.17
N THR A 365 -8.29 12.74 2.83
CA THR A 365 -7.25 13.64 2.31
C THR A 365 -7.45 13.95 0.84
N ASN A 366 -6.68 14.93 0.35
CA ASN A 366 -6.55 15.31 -1.06
C ASN A 366 -6.10 14.15 -1.98
N CYS A 367 -5.61 13.03 -1.41
CA CYS A 367 -5.32 11.79 -2.11
C CYS A 367 -5.86 10.59 -1.32
N PRO A 368 -7.10 10.12 -1.60
CA PRO A 368 -7.68 8.97 -0.89
C PRO A 368 -6.92 7.64 -1.06
N ASP A 369 -6.11 7.50 -2.12
CA ASP A 369 -5.13 6.42 -2.26
C ASP A 369 -3.82 6.86 -1.60
N ALA A 370 -3.74 6.70 -0.29
CA ALA A 370 -2.64 7.23 0.52
C ALA A 370 -1.26 6.66 0.12
N GLU A 371 -1.22 5.46 -0.43
CA GLU A 371 0.00 4.86 -0.97
C GLU A 371 0.63 5.76 -2.05
N LEU A 372 -0.17 6.39 -2.90
CA LEU A 372 0.31 7.29 -3.94
C LEU A 372 0.85 8.61 -3.36
N MET A 373 0.18 9.17 -2.35
CA MET A 373 0.67 10.33 -1.63
C MET A 373 1.96 10.01 -0.87
N GLY A 374 2.05 8.83 -0.25
CA GLY A 374 3.27 8.36 0.42
C GLY A 374 4.45 8.26 -0.56
N ASN A 375 4.23 7.74 -1.76
CA ASN A 375 5.23 7.71 -2.82
C ASN A 375 5.68 9.11 -3.24
N ALA A 376 4.74 10.07 -3.35
CA ALA A 376 5.07 11.46 -3.65
C ALA A 376 5.92 12.11 -2.55
N ILE A 377 5.56 11.87 -1.28
CA ILE A 377 6.31 12.34 -0.11
C ILE A 377 7.74 11.80 -0.12
N ILE A 378 7.91 10.50 -0.35
CA ILE A 378 9.22 9.85 -0.46
C ILE A 378 10.03 10.46 -1.59
N ALA A 379 9.45 10.57 -2.80
CA ALA A 379 10.13 11.13 -3.96
C ALA A 379 10.58 12.57 -3.71
N ASN A 380 9.70 13.44 -3.19
CA ASN A 380 10.01 14.84 -2.93
C ASN A 380 11.05 15.04 -1.82
N THR A 381 11.08 14.16 -0.82
CA THR A 381 12.15 14.14 0.18
C THR A 381 13.49 13.78 -0.46
N GLN A 382 13.52 12.80 -1.36
CA GLN A 382 14.77 12.42 -2.05
C GLN A 382 15.23 13.43 -3.09
N LEU A 383 14.32 14.15 -3.70
CA LEU A 383 14.61 15.31 -4.58
C LEU A 383 15.09 16.55 -3.81
N LYS A 384 15.09 16.50 -2.46
CA LYS A 384 15.49 17.59 -1.55
C LYS A 384 14.54 18.80 -1.57
N ASN A 385 13.29 18.60 -1.99
CA ASN A 385 12.24 19.61 -1.85
C ASN A 385 11.83 19.79 -0.38
N TYR A 386 12.04 18.75 0.45
CA TYR A 386 11.84 18.74 1.90
C TYR A 386 13.02 18.10 2.61
N SER A 387 13.27 18.51 3.85
CA SER A 387 14.40 18.00 4.66
C SER A 387 14.14 16.61 5.22
N SER A 388 12.87 16.19 5.35
CA SER A 388 12.48 14.90 5.91
C SER A 388 11.12 14.42 5.39
N ILE A 389 10.88 13.12 5.49
CA ILE A 389 9.56 12.50 5.22
C ILE A 389 8.47 13.16 6.09
N LYS A 390 8.78 13.46 7.36
CA LYS A 390 7.83 14.07 8.28
C LYS A 390 7.43 15.48 7.84
N GLU A 391 8.41 16.32 7.47
CA GLU A 391 8.14 17.66 6.96
C GLU A 391 7.32 17.62 5.67
N ALA A 392 7.70 16.75 4.72
CA ALA A 392 6.96 16.57 3.48
C ALA A 392 5.51 16.15 3.75
N ALA A 393 5.29 15.17 4.64
CA ALA A 393 3.95 14.72 5.01
C ALA A 393 3.11 15.84 5.65
N ASP A 394 3.70 16.65 6.53
CA ASP A 394 3.01 17.77 7.16
C ASP A 394 2.54 18.84 6.16
N LYS A 395 3.27 19.01 5.05
CA LYS A 395 2.96 20.00 4.01
C LYS A 395 2.03 19.45 2.92
N MET A 396 2.21 18.20 2.52
CA MET A 396 1.54 17.61 1.35
C MET A 396 0.21 16.96 1.69
N VAL A 397 0.05 16.43 2.92
CA VAL A 397 -1.17 15.73 3.34
C VAL A 397 -2.18 16.72 3.90
N ILE A 398 -3.20 17.01 3.11
CA ILE A 398 -4.23 18.01 3.45
C ILE A 398 -5.56 17.28 3.63
N CYS A 399 -6.29 17.62 4.70
CA CYS A 399 -7.67 17.17 4.88
C CYS A 399 -8.57 17.91 3.89
N ASP A 400 -9.03 17.21 2.85
CA ASP A 400 -9.87 17.78 1.79
C ASP A 400 -11.36 17.74 2.17
N LYS A 401 -11.82 16.61 2.72
CA LYS A 401 -13.22 16.42 3.12
C LYS A 401 -13.32 16.02 4.58
N LYS A 402 -14.15 16.75 5.33
CA LYS A 402 -14.47 16.47 6.72
C LYS A 402 -15.91 15.96 6.84
N TYR A 403 -16.09 14.86 7.55
CA TYR A 403 -17.37 14.29 7.89
C TYR A 403 -17.57 14.46 9.40
N LEU A 404 -18.53 15.27 9.77
CA LEU A 404 -18.91 15.55 11.16
C LEU A 404 -20.16 14.74 11.51
N PRO A 405 -20.24 14.20 12.74
CA PRO A 405 -21.45 13.49 13.19
C PRO A 405 -22.65 14.41 13.09
N GLN A 406 -23.69 13.95 12.40
CA GLN A 406 -24.99 14.60 12.40
C GLN A 406 -25.78 14.18 13.63
N LYS A 407 -26.67 15.07 14.10
CA LYS A 407 -27.49 14.84 15.32
C LYS A 407 -28.50 13.72 15.14
#